data_1ca971df8984f8d038d6892255379eda
#
_entry.id   1ca971df8984f8d038d6892255379eda
#
_cell.length_a   1.000
_cell.length_b   1.000
_cell.length_c   1.000
_cell.angle_alpha   90.00
_cell.angle_beta   90.00
_cell.angle_gamma   90.00
#
_symmetry.space_group_name_H-M   'P 1'
#
loop_
_entity.id
_entity.type
_entity.pdbx_description
1 polymer ?
#
loop_
_entity_poly.entity_id
_entity_poly.type
_entity_poly.pdbx_seq_one_letter_code
_entity_poly.pdbx_strand_id
1 'polypeptide(L)'
;MYYRNYPCLNNPKYLDDFYIFKLSYHLYELVYTLIFQRSRSDFPEYMLHHLMTWSLIFFSYSLNMLPLGCIVMLIHDATDLVVTLFKLTIDVTHISIQFTIYSSMLVSWVYFRLWFFPVHVIWHLHWECYEDNICQNVNYSMLNMLFAFICGLFLLHLFWFFLMVQGLFRRVTSKTGFKNSVSLTNSENKP
;
A
#
# COMPACT_ATOMS: atom_id res chain seq x y z
N MET A 1 9.95 -9.17 -18.33
CA MET A 1 9.24 -8.93 -19.60
C MET A 1 7.83 -9.45 -19.47
N TYR A 2 6.91 -8.57 -19.01
CA TYR A 2 5.52 -8.98 -18.68
C TYR A 2 4.60 -8.96 -19.91
N TYR A 3 4.99 -8.28 -21.01
CA TYR A 3 4.12 -7.99 -22.15
C TYR A 3 4.63 -8.55 -23.49
N ARG A 4 5.45 -9.60 -23.47
CA ARG A 4 6.10 -10.14 -24.68
C ARG A 4 5.15 -10.50 -25.84
N ASN A 5 3.87 -10.77 -25.56
CA ASN A 5 2.84 -11.08 -26.55
C ASN A 5 1.62 -10.12 -26.45
N TYR A 6 1.80 -8.96 -25.85
CA TYR A 6 0.73 -7.97 -25.71
C TYR A 6 0.28 -7.44 -27.11
N PRO A 7 -1.02 -7.26 -27.38
CA PRO A 7 -2.20 -7.42 -26.50
C PRO A 7 -2.80 -8.86 -26.48
N CYS A 8 -2.26 -9.80 -27.25
CA CYS A 8 -2.81 -11.15 -27.41
C CYS A 8 -2.36 -12.12 -26.29
N LEU A 9 -2.51 -11.70 -25.04
CA LEU A 9 -2.21 -12.57 -23.89
C LEU A 9 -3.38 -13.54 -23.67
N ASN A 10 -3.09 -14.85 -23.79
CA ASN A 10 -4.03 -15.90 -23.37
C ASN A 10 -3.98 -16.01 -21.84
N ASN A 11 -4.81 -15.25 -21.18
CA ASN A 11 -4.91 -15.31 -19.72
C ASN A 11 -5.67 -16.58 -19.31
N PRO A 12 -5.21 -17.30 -18.27
CA PRO A 12 -5.97 -18.40 -17.73
C PRO A 12 -7.25 -17.89 -17.05
N LYS A 13 -8.37 -18.64 -17.21
CA LYS A 13 -9.68 -18.25 -16.71
C LYS A 13 -9.71 -17.87 -15.22
N TYR A 14 -8.94 -18.57 -14.39
CA TYR A 14 -8.87 -18.26 -12.95
C TYR A 14 -8.32 -16.85 -12.66
N LEU A 15 -7.56 -16.28 -13.59
CA LEU A 15 -7.03 -14.93 -13.45
C LEU A 15 -8.13 -13.88 -13.65
N ASP A 16 -9.02 -14.10 -14.61
CA ASP A 16 -10.19 -13.25 -14.83
C ASP A 16 -11.13 -13.31 -13.62
N ASP A 17 -11.42 -14.51 -13.11
CA ASP A 17 -12.26 -14.71 -11.92
C ASP A 17 -11.65 -14.00 -10.69
N PHE A 18 -10.32 -14.10 -10.52
CA PHE A 18 -9.60 -13.40 -9.45
C PHE A 18 -9.74 -11.87 -9.57
N TYR A 19 -9.60 -11.32 -10.78
CA TYR A 19 -9.75 -9.89 -11.02
C TYR A 19 -11.15 -9.38 -10.74
N ILE A 20 -12.17 -10.11 -11.19
CA ILE A 20 -13.58 -9.78 -10.93
C ILE A 20 -13.86 -9.79 -9.42
N PHE A 21 -13.33 -10.79 -8.72
CA PHE A 21 -13.43 -10.85 -7.26
C PHE A 21 -12.78 -9.64 -6.59
N LYS A 22 -11.53 -9.31 -6.95
CA LYS A 22 -10.78 -8.17 -6.39
C LYS A 22 -11.46 -6.84 -6.73
N LEU A 23 -11.96 -6.67 -7.94
CA LEU A 23 -12.68 -5.47 -8.36
C LEU A 23 -13.95 -5.26 -7.52
N SER A 24 -14.72 -6.32 -7.31
CA SER A 24 -15.92 -6.31 -6.48
C SER A 24 -15.62 -6.03 -5.01
N TYR A 25 -14.57 -6.65 -4.48
CA TYR A 25 -14.10 -6.43 -3.12
C TYR A 25 -13.69 -4.97 -2.88
N HIS A 26 -12.86 -4.39 -3.75
CA HIS A 26 -12.43 -3.00 -3.60
C HIS A 26 -13.54 -1.99 -3.87
N LEU A 27 -14.53 -2.32 -4.71
CA LEU A 27 -15.74 -1.51 -4.85
C LEU A 27 -16.55 -1.51 -3.56
N TYR A 28 -16.73 -2.68 -2.93
CA TYR A 28 -17.37 -2.78 -1.63
C TYR A 28 -16.65 -1.94 -0.56
N GLU A 29 -15.32 -2.05 -0.47
CA GLU A 29 -14.50 -1.26 0.45
C GLU A 29 -14.65 0.25 0.21
N LEU A 30 -14.66 0.68 -1.05
CA LEU A 30 -14.88 2.08 -1.44
C LEU A 30 -16.24 2.60 -0.95
N VAL A 31 -17.30 1.86 -1.22
CA VAL A 31 -18.68 2.22 -0.82
C VAL A 31 -18.82 2.18 0.70
N TYR A 32 -18.30 1.14 1.34
CA TYR A 32 -18.31 1.01 2.80
C TYR A 32 -17.58 2.18 3.49
N THR A 33 -16.41 2.53 3.02
CA THR A 33 -15.64 3.67 3.52
C THR A 33 -16.42 4.98 3.34
N LEU A 34 -17.03 5.18 2.17
CA LEU A 34 -17.82 6.38 1.88
C LEU A 34 -19.03 6.53 2.77
N ILE A 35 -19.69 5.43 3.13
CA ILE A 35 -20.93 5.48 3.92
C ILE A 35 -20.63 5.48 5.43
N PHE A 36 -19.77 4.57 5.90
CA PHE A 36 -19.63 4.24 7.32
C PHE A 36 -18.38 4.82 7.99
N GLN A 37 -17.35 5.21 7.23
CA GLN A 37 -16.08 5.62 7.80
C GLN A 37 -15.75 7.12 7.65
N ARG A 38 -16.74 7.96 7.41
CA ARG A 38 -16.56 9.42 7.23
C ARG A 38 -16.00 10.16 8.44
N SER A 39 -16.16 9.60 9.64
CA SER A 39 -15.68 10.20 10.89
C SER A 39 -14.20 9.93 11.19
N ARG A 40 -13.49 9.20 10.33
CA ARG A 40 -12.06 8.94 10.48
C ARG A 40 -11.26 10.24 10.27
N SER A 41 -10.22 10.44 11.06
CA SER A 41 -9.30 11.58 10.93
C SER A 41 -8.48 11.54 9.63
N ASP A 42 -8.27 10.33 9.06
CA ASP A 42 -7.54 10.06 7.82
C ASP A 42 -8.48 9.72 6.64
N PHE A 43 -9.76 10.14 6.73
CA PHE A 43 -10.78 9.81 5.72
C PHE A 43 -10.41 10.24 4.29
N PRO A 44 -9.90 11.47 4.02
CA PRO A 44 -9.60 11.89 2.67
C PRO A 44 -8.53 11.02 1.99
N GLU A 45 -7.44 10.74 2.70
CA GLU A 45 -6.32 9.95 2.18
C GLU A 45 -6.73 8.49 1.99
N TYR A 46 -7.51 7.95 2.94
CA TYR A 46 -8.02 6.60 2.89
C TYR A 46 -9.02 6.42 1.73
N MET A 47 -9.91 7.38 1.55
CA MET A 47 -10.87 7.41 0.44
C MET A 47 -10.17 7.53 -0.91
N LEU A 48 -9.18 8.40 -1.01
CA LEU A 48 -8.37 8.56 -2.21
C LEU A 48 -7.66 7.25 -2.58
N HIS A 49 -7.09 6.56 -1.59
CA HIS A 49 -6.47 5.25 -1.81
C HIS A 49 -7.45 4.22 -2.39
N HIS A 50 -8.63 4.06 -1.78
CA HIS A 50 -9.63 3.10 -2.29
C HIS A 50 -10.09 3.43 -3.71
N LEU A 51 -10.30 4.72 -3.99
CA LEU A 51 -10.66 5.17 -5.34
C LEU A 51 -9.55 4.83 -6.35
N MET A 52 -8.30 5.13 -6.01
CA MET A 52 -7.17 4.84 -6.89
C MET A 52 -6.95 3.34 -7.07
N THR A 53 -7.05 2.55 -6.01
CA THR A 53 -6.90 1.10 -6.06
C THR A 53 -7.97 0.47 -6.94
N TRP A 54 -9.24 0.84 -6.75
CA TRP A 54 -10.33 0.36 -7.59
C TRP A 54 -10.12 0.73 -9.06
N SER A 55 -9.75 1.99 -9.33
CA SER A 55 -9.46 2.47 -10.69
C SER A 55 -8.29 1.73 -11.34
N LEU A 56 -7.22 1.47 -10.59
CA LEU A 56 -6.06 0.72 -11.07
C LEU A 56 -6.43 -0.71 -11.47
N ILE A 57 -7.24 -1.41 -10.66
CA ILE A 57 -7.71 -2.76 -10.99
C ILE A 57 -8.59 -2.72 -12.24
N PHE A 58 -9.50 -1.74 -12.34
CA PHE A 58 -10.38 -1.57 -13.49
C PHE A 58 -9.59 -1.29 -14.78
N PHE A 59 -8.66 -0.34 -14.78
CA PHE A 59 -7.86 -0.01 -15.96
C PHE A 59 -6.90 -1.14 -16.33
N SER A 60 -6.28 -1.80 -15.36
CA SER A 60 -5.41 -2.96 -15.58
C SER A 60 -6.17 -4.10 -16.24
N TYR A 61 -7.40 -4.37 -15.80
CA TYR A 61 -8.28 -5.36 -16.44
C TYR A 61 -8.67 -4.96 -17.85
N SER A 62 -9.15 -3.72 -18.03
CA SER A 62 -9.60 -3.19 -19.32
C SER A 62 -8.48 -3.16 -20.38
N LEU A 63 -7.25 -2.96 -19.94
CA LEU A 63 -6.06 -2.95 -20.81
C LEU A 63 -5.42 -4.33 -20.96
N ASN A 64 -6.01 -5.40 -20.41
CA ASN A 64 -5.45 -6.75 -20.39
C ASN A 64 -4.04 -6.84 -19.78
N MET A 65 -3.76 -6.01 -18.78
CA MET A 65 -2.48 -5.97 -18.05
C MET A 65 -2.54 -6.79 -16.74
N LEU A 66 -3.19 -7.97 -16.80
CA LEU A 66 -3.48 -8.79 -15.63
C LEU A 66 -2.23 -9.26 -14.86
N PRO A 67 -1.15 -9.72 -15.48
CA PRO A 67 0.03 -10.17 -14.74
C PRO A 67 0.66 -9.08 -13.87
N LEU A 68 0.76 -7.85 -14.40
CA LEU A 68 1.30 -6.72 -13.65
C LEU A 68 0.40 -6.35 -12.48
N GLY A 69 -0.90 -6.25 -12.72
CA GLY A 69 -1.85 -5.92 -11.67
C GLY A 69 -1.91 -6.99 -10.57
N CYS A 70 -1.74 -8.28 -10.91
CA CYS A 70 -1.61 -9.35 -9.91
C CYS A 70 -0.40 -9.15 -9.00
N ILE A 71 0.75 -8.78 -9.54
CA ILE A 71 1.94 -8.48 -8.75
C ILE A 71 1.69 -7.29 -7.83
N VAL A 72 1.08 -6.23 -8.36
CA VAL A 72 0.72 -5.04 -7.55
C VAL A 72 -0.21 -5.42 -6.41
N MET A 73 -1.28 -6.16 -6.67
CA MET A 73 -2.21 -6.63 -5.64
C MET A 73 -1.52 -7.51 -4.60
N LEU A 74 -0.65 -8.45 -5.02
CA LEU A 74 0.06 -9.36 -4.12
C LEU A 74 0.98 -8.62 -3.15
N ILE A 75 1.78 -7.66 -3.63
CA ILE A 75 2.69 -6.90 -2.76
C ILE A 75 1.92 -5.99 -1.79
N HIS A 76 0.74 -5.50 -2.17
CA HIS A 76 -0.13 -4.72 -1.30
C HIS A 76 -0.76 -5.60 -0.23
N ASP A 77 -1.35 -6.74 -0.60
CA ASP A 77 -1.94 -7.68 0.34
C ASP A 77 -0.90 -8.20 1.35
N ALA A 78 0.33 -8.50 0.90
CA ALA A 78 1.41 -8.96 1.77
C ALA A 78 1.79 -7.91 2.83
N THR A 79 1.90 -6.65 2.45
CA THR A 79 2.19 -5.56 3.42
C THR A 79 1.01 -5.28 4.34
N ASP A 80 -0.23 -5.33 3.82
CA ASP A 80 -1.44 -5.09 4.61
C ASP A 80 -1.69 -6.19 5.65
N LEU A 81 -1.25 -7.41 5.37
CA LEU A 81 -1.25 -8.50 6.36
C LEU A 81 -0.38 -8.15 7.57
N VAL A 82 0.83 -7.62 7.36
CA VAL A 82 1.73 -7.21 8.45
C VAL A 82 1.16 -6.01 9.23
N VAL A 83 0.57 -5.04 8.54
CA VAL A 83 -0.11 -3.89 9.16
C VAL A 83 -1.29 -4.35 10.02
N THR A 84 -2.08 -5.30 9.52
CA THR A 84 -3.23 -5.86 10.24
C THR A 84 -2.77 -6.64 11.47
N LEU A 85 -1.72 -7.45 11.35
CA LEU A 85 -1.12 -8.17 12.47
C LEU A 85 -0.65 -7.19 13.56
N PHE A 86 -0.01 -6.09 13.19
CA PHE A 86 0.37 -5.05 14.15
C PHE A 86 -0.84 -4.46 14.88
N LYS A 87 -1.91 -4.11 14.15
CA LYS A 87 -3.14 -3.56 14.74
C LYS A 87 -3.80 -4.52 15.73
N LEU A 88 -3.81 -5.82 15.44
CA LEU A 88 -4.39 -6.86 16.32
C LEU A 88 -3.56 -7.09 17.58
N THR A 89 -2.26 -6.88 17.53
CA THR A 89 -1.35 -7.20 18.64
C THR A 89 -1.01 -6.02 19.55
N ILE A 90 -1.30 -4.79 19.12
CA ILE A 90 -0.88 -3.56 19.80
C ILE A 90 -1.41 -3.44 21.24
N ASP A 91 -2.63 -3.93 21.50
CA ASP A 91 -3.29 -3.79 22.82
C ASP A 91 -3.10 -5.02 23.72
N VAL A 92 -2.61 -6.14 23.16
CA VAL A 92 -2.60 -7.46 23.87
C VAL A 92 -1.19 -7.93 24.20
N THR A 93 -0.16 -7.46 23.47
CA THR A 93 1.19 -8.02 23.57
C THR A 93 2.15 -7.12 24.35
N HIS A 94 3.24 -7.76 24.85
CA HIS A 94 4.31 -7.06 25.53
C HIS A 94 5.01 -6.07 24.57
N ILE A 95 5.51 -4.96 25.11
CA ILE A 95 6.11 -3.86 24.37
C ILE A 95 7.23 -4.27 23.42
N SER A 96 8.03 -5.26 23.79
CA SER A 96 9.12 -5.77 22.94
C SER A 96 8.59 -6.45 21.69
N ILE A 97 7.48 -7.18 21.80
CA ILE A 97 6.81 -7.84 20.68
C ILE A 97 6.20 -6.78 19.76
N GLN A 98 5.52 -5.77 20.33
CA GLN A 98 4.97 -4.63 19.55
C GLN A 98 6.07 -3.92 18.75
N PHE A 99 7.23 -3.67 19.36
CA PHE A 99 8.36 -3.04 18.69
C PHE A 99 8.91 -3.90 17.53
N THR A 100 9.02 -5.22 17.74
CA THR A 100 9.47 -6.15 16.70
C THR A 100 8.51 -6.18 15.53
N ILE A 101 7.20 -6.30 15.78
CA ILE A 101 6.18 -6.31 14.73
C ILE A 101 6.15 -4.95 13.99
N TYR A 102 6.27 -3.84 14.72
CA TYR A 102 6.32 -2.51 14.11
C TYR A 102 7.55 -2.32 13.22
N SER A 103 8.72 -2.76 13.67
CA SER A 103 9.94 -2.72 12.87
C SER A 103 9.82 -3.59 11.61
N SER A 104 9.25 -4.79 11.74
CA SER A 104 8.96 -5.68 10.61
C SER A 104 7.99 -5.02 9.59
N MET A 105 6.97 -4.31 10.09
CA MET A 105 6.05 -3.54 9.26
C MET A 105 6.78 -2.43 8.48
N LEU A 106 7.65 -1.66 9.13
CA LEU A 106 8.44 -0.63 8.44
C LEU A 106 9.38 -1.20 7.40
N VAL A 107 10.08 -2.29 7.72
CA VAL A 107 10.99 -2.96 6.78
C VAL A 107 10.23 -3.50 5.57
N SER A 108 9.11 -4.19 5.80
CA SER A 108 8.25 -4.68 4.71
C SER A 108 7.70 -3.54 3.85
N TRP A 109 7.30 -2.42 4.46
CA TRP A 109 6.82 -1.24 3.75
C TRP A 109 7.89 -0.64 2.85
N VAL A 110 9.12 -0.43 3.38
CA VAL A 110 10.25 0.10 2.60
C VAL A 110 10.57 -0.83 1.43
N TYR A 111 10.66 -2.14 1.69
CA TYR A 111 11.01 -3.11 0.66
C TYR A 111 9.95 -3.19 -0.44
N PHE A 112 8.69 -3.45 -0.10
CA PHE A 112 7.64 -3.71 -1.10
C PHE A 112 7.09 -2.43 -1.72
N ARG A 113 6.83 -1.37 -0.93
CA ARG A 113 6.12 -0.18 -1.41
C ARG A 113 7.02 0.96 -1.84
N LEU A 114 8.24 1.08 -1.26
CA LEU A 114 9.15 2.17 -1.61
C LEU A 114 10.29 1.76 -2.52
N TRP A 115 10.66 0.49 -2.54
CA TRP A 115 11.72 -0.01 -3.42
C TRP A 115 11.20 -0.89 -4.55
N PHE A 116 10.51 -2.00 -4.25
CA PHE A 116 10.05 -2.95 -5.25
C PHE A 116 9.02 -2.32 -6.20
N PHE A 117 8.04 -1.63 -5.65
CA PHE A 117 6.95 -1.04 -6.43
C PHE A 117 7.45 -0.01 -7.47
N PRO A 118 8.26 1.02 -7.15
CA PRO A 118 8.74 1.95 -8.18
C PRO A 118 9.69 1.29 -9.18
N VAL A 119 10.56 0.38 -8.75
CA VAL A 119 11.58 -0.24 -9.62
C VAL A 119 10.98 -1.29 -10.55
N HIS A 120 10.12 -2.17 -10.04
CA HIS A 120 9.61 -3.31 -10.80
C HIS A 120 8.20 -3.09 -11.39
N VAL A 121 7.47 -2.08 -10.95
CA VAL A 121 6.15 -1.75 -11.50
C VAL A 121 6.21 -0.48 -12.33
N ILE A 122 6.56 0.67 -11.71
CA ILE A 122 6.50 1.97 -12.40
C ILE A 122 7.55 2.03 -13.52
N TRP A 123 8.80 1.71 -13.21
CA TRP A 123 9.91 1.75 -14.18
C TRP A 123 9.69 0.77 -15.33
N HIS A 124 9.30 -0.48 -15.04
CA HIS A 124 9.07 -1.48 -16.09
C HIS A 124 7.88 -1.14 -16.96
N LEU A 125 6.78 -0.64 -16.38
CA LEU A 125 5.62 -0.19 -17.16
C LEU A 125 6.01 0.97 -18.08
N HIS A 126 6.76 1.94 -17.57
CA HIS A 126 7.24 3.06 -18.39
C HIS A 126 8.12 2.57 -19.53
N TRP A 127 9.14 1.77 -19.22
CA TRP A 127 10.10 1.29 -20.21
C TRP A 127 9.43 0.44 -21.29
N GLU A 128 8.67 -0.59 -20.90
CA GLU A 128 8.05 -1.52 -21.85
C GLU A 128 6.96 -0.86 -22.71
N CYS A 129 6.17 0.06 -22.16
CA CYS A 129 5.06 0.65 -22.91
C CYS A 129 5.41 1.94 -23.66
N TYR A 130 6.33 2.76 -23.15
CA TYR A 130 6.65 4.04 -23.77
C TYR A 130 7.96 4.05 -24.55
N GLU A 131 9.00 3.36 -24.07
CA GLU A 131 10.31 3.30 -24.74
C GLU A 131 10.36 2.16 -25.77
N ASP A 132 10.03 0.94 -25.37
CA ASP A 132 10.05 -0.22 -26.27
C ASP A 132 8.81 -0.30 -27.18
N ASN A 133 7.83 0.57 -26.97
CA ASN A 133 6.59 0.64 -27.73
C ASN A 133 5.81 -0.70 -27.83
N ILE A 134 5.93 -1.55 -26.82
CA ILE A 134 5.23 -2.85 -26.82
C ILE A 134 3.72 -2.66 -26.75
N CYS A 135 3.27 -1.54 -26.14
CA CYS A 135 1.86 -1.20 -25.96
C CYS A 135 1.25 -0.38 -27.10
N GLN A 136 1.74 -0.50 -28.35
CA GLN A 136 1.31 0.35 -29.49
C GLN A 136 -0.18 0.28 -29.83
N ASN A 137 -0.84 -0.83 -29.52
CA ASN A 137 -2.26 -1.06 -29.85
C ASN A 137 -3.20 -0.68 -28.69
N VAL A 138 -2.71 0.02 -27.67
CA VAL A 138 -3.48 0.41 -26.49
C VAL A 138 -4.04 1.82 -26.66
N ASN A 139 -5.18 2.07 -26.04
CA ASN A 139 -5.67 3.43 -25.87
C ASN A 139 -4.72 4.21 -24.94
N TYR A 140 -3.90 5.07 -25.53
CA TYR A 140 -2.90 5.86 -24.77
C TYR A 140 -3.51 6.72 -23.66
N SER A 141 -4.76 7.18 -23.82
CA SER A 141 -5.44 7.93 -22.74
C SER A 141 -5.66 7.07 -21.51
N MET A 142 -6.11 5.82 -21.71
CA MET A 142 -6.30 4.88 -20.58
C MET A 142 -4.97 4.46 -19.97
N LEU A 143 -3.94 4.25 -20.79
CA LEU A 143 -2.59 3.94 -20.33
C LEU A 143 -2.00 5.08 -19.49
N ASN A 144 -2.15 6.31 -19.94
CA ASN A 144 -1.69 7.49 -19.20
C ASN A 144 -2.45 7.66 -17.88
N MET A 145 -3.76 7.37 -17.85
CA MET A 145 -4.53 7.37 -16.60
C MET A 145 -4.05 6.28 -15.64
N LEU A 146 -3.83 5.07 -16.14
CA LEU A 146 -3.26 3.98 -15.35
C LEU A 146 -1.91 4.40 -14.74
N PHE A 147 -1.03 4.96 -15.55
CA PHE A 147 0.29 5.43 -15.11
C PHE A 147 0.20 6.55 -14.08
N ALA A 148 -0.70 7.51 -14.28
CA ALA A 148 -0.94 8.59 -13.33
C ALA A 148 -1.44 8.06 -11.97
N PHE A 149 -2.37 7.10 -11.97
CA PHE A 149 -2.86 6.47 -10.73
C PHE A 149 -1.78 5.65 -10.02
N ILE A 150 -0.93 4.94 -10.76
CA ILE A 150 0.21 4.20 -10.18
C ILE A 150 1.20 5.17 -9.50
N CYS A 151 1.55 6.28 -10.17
CA CYS A 151 2.40 7.31 -9.59
C CYS A 151 1.75 7.98 -8.38
N GLY A 152 0.47 8.29 -8.44
CA GLY A 152 -0.29 8.84 -7.31
C GLY A 152 -0.34 7.89 -6.11
N LEU A 153 -0.52 6.58 -6.36
CA LEU A 153 -0.47 5.56 -5.31
C LEU A 153 0.92 5.50 -4.65
N PHE A 154 1.99 5.65 -5.42
CA PHE A 154 3.35 5.74 -4.87
C PHE A 154 3.53 6.96 -3.96
N LEU A 155 2.99 8.12 -4.34
CA LEU A 155 3.01 9.31 -3.47
C LEU A 155 2.26 9.08 -2.15
N LEU A 156 1.13 8.36 -2.17
CA LEU A 156 0.44 7.96 -0.94
C LEU A 156 1.27 6.99 -0.09
N HIS A 157 2.04 6.09 -0.70
CA HIS A 157 2.95 5.21 0.04
C HIS A 157 4.04 5.99 0.78
N LEU A 158 4.61 7.02 0.14
CA LEU A 158 5.58 7.93 0.75
C LEU A 158 4.96 8.72 1.91
N PHE A 159 3.75 9.23 1.72
CA PHE A 159 3.02 9.97 2.74
C PHE A 159 2.76 9.11 3.99
N TRP A 160 2.24 7.90 3.82
CA TRP A 160 2.01 7.00 4.96
C TRP A 160 3.31 6.53 5.62
N PHE A 161 4.35 6.30 4.85
CA PHE A 161 5.67 5.99 5.43
C PHE A 161 6.15 7.13 6.34
N PHE A 162 6.03 8.36 5.90
CA PHE A 162 6.36 9.53 6.73
C PHE A 162 5.55 9.57 8.03
N LEU A 163 4.25 9.31 7.97
CA LEU A 163 3.39 9.26 9.16
C LEU A 163 3.80 8.11 10.12
N MET A 164 4.14 6.94 9.58
CA MET A 164 4.62 5.82 10.40
C MET A 164 5.94 6.17 11.11
N VAL A 165 6.90 6.73 10.40
CA VAL A 165 8.18 7.16 10.99
C VAL A 165 7.94 8.23 12.07
N GLN A 166 7.09 9.22 11.81
CA GLN A 166 6.72 10.24 12.80
C GLN A 166 6.05 9.60 14.04
N GLY A 167 5.17 8.62 13.84
CA GLY A 167 4.56 7.86 14.93
C GLY A 167 5.59 7.11 15.78
N LEU A 168 6.63 6.53 15.17
CA LEU A 168 7.73 5.89 15.87
C LEU A 168 8.50 6.88 16.74
N PHE A 169 8.89 8.01 16.18
CA PHE A 169 9.61 9.05 16.92
C PHE A 169 8.82 9.53 18.14
N ARG A 170 7.54 9.81 17.99
CA ARG A 170 6.67 10.22 19.10
C ARG A 170 6.63 9.18 20.22
N ARG A 171 6.53 7.88 19.89
CA ARG A 171 6.50 6.78 20.87
C ARG A 171 7.83 6.64 21.62
N VAL A 172 8.94 6.74 20.93
CA VAL A 172 10.28 6.65 21.53
C VAL A 172 10.52 7.84 22.46
N THR A 173 10.23 9.06 22.00
CA THR A 173 10.44 10.28 22.79
C THR A 173 9.53 10.34 24.02
N SER A 174 8.26 9.95 23.89
CA SER A 174 7.30 9.91 25.02
C SER A 174 7.75 8.93 26.12
N LYS A 175 8.27 7.77 25.76
CA LYS A 175 8.80 6.78 26.74
C LYS A 175 10.04 7.28 27.45
N THR A 176 10.91 7.98 26.77
CA THR A 176 12.11 8.58 27.38
C THR A 176 11.70 9.68 28.38
N GLY A 177 10.72 10.52 28.01
CA GLY A 177 10.14 11.53 28.91
C GLY A 177 9.48 10.91 30.15
N PHE A 178 8.71 9.82 30.00
CA PHE A 178 8.07 9.13 31.13
C PHE A 178 9.09 8.46 32.07
N LYS A 179 10.15 7.83 31.53
CA LYS A 179 11.23 7.29 32.39
C LYS A 179 11.94 8.36 33.18
N ASN A 180 12.20 9.51 32.56
CA ASN A 180 12.84 10.64 33.25
C ASN A 180 11.95 11.24 34.34
N SER A 181 10.64 11.34 34.14
CA SER A 181 9.69 11.81 35.16
C SER A 181 9.58 10.83 36.35
N VAL A 182 9.55 9.51 36.07
CA VAL A 182 9.53 8.49 37.13
C VAL A 182 10.85 8.45 37.91
N SER A 183 12.00 8.70 37.28
CA SER A 183 13.28 8.76 37.99
C SER A 183 13.40 9.99 38.89
N LEU A 184 12.83 11.12 38.49
CA LEU A 184 12.77 12.35 39.28
C LEU A 184 11.88 12.19 40.52
N THR A 185 10.67 11.62 40.36
CA THR A 185 9.78 11.35 41.51
C THR A 185 10.35 10.34 42.49
N ASN A 186 11.14 9.38 42.05
CA ASN A 186 11.82 8.40 42.94
C ASN A 186 13.03 9.03 43.66
N SER A 187 13.62 10.10 43.13
CA SER A 187 14.72 10.83 43.80
C SER A 187 14.23 11.78 44.90
N GLU A 188 13.01 12.33 44.78
CA GLU A 188 12.39 13.20 45.77
C GLU A 188 11.81 12.44 46.98
N ASN A 189 11.53 11.14 46.85
CA ASN A 189 10.96 10.30 47.91
C ASN A 189 12.00 9.43 48.67
N LYS A 190 13.30 9.75 48.63
CA LYS A 190 14.27 9.15 49.52
C LYS A 190 14.39 9.99 50.79
N PRO A 191 14.11 9.39 51.99
CA PRO A 191 14.23 10.06 53.28
C PRO A 191 15.67 10.43 53.61
#